data_e434558a055ed08bd96232f915542c70
#
_entry.id   e434558a055ed08bd96232f915542c70
#
_cell.length_a   1.000
_cell.length_b   1.000
_cell.length_c   1.000
_cell.angle_alpha   90.00
_cell.angle_beta   90.00
_cell.angle_gamma   90.00
#
_symmetry.space_group_name_H-M   'P 1'
#
loop_
_entity.id
_entity.type
_entity.pdbx_description
1 polymer ?
#
loop_
_entity_poly.entity_id
_entity_poly.type
_entity_poly.pdbx_seq_one_letter_code
_entity_poly.pdbx_strand_id
1 'polypeptide(L)'
;MQLEFLPEIFSLFHSNIKVGTEPIPTPSFLFSKENRLIKIVNNVGVMRTIQRIVNEMEHKGPHYRYLVVMYYAELLILLYRYMHETYLSICTNELLKKAVCYIRHNYQTDININDIAEYASISERYLRKLFSQNLNLSPLDYLNQIRINKSIELLKNTEK
;
A
#
# COMPACT_ATOMS: atom_id res chain seq x y z
N MET A 1 -14.71 0.37 12.75
CA MET A 1 -15.19 1.72 12.38
C MET A 1 -15.08 1.81 10.87
N GLN A 2 -16.20 1.66 10.16
CA GLN A 2 -16.25 1.75 8.69
C GLN A 2 -16.17 3.22 8.31
N LEU A 3 -15.24 3.56 7.45
CA LEU A 3 -15.12 4.90 6.85
C LEU A 3 -16.16 5.03 5.72
N GLU A 4 -17.42 5.19 6.08
CA GLU A 4 -18.53 5.40 5.11
C GLU A 4 -18.48 6.74 4.38
N PHE A 5 -17.54 7.62 4.73
CA PHE A 5 -17.37 8.97 4.15
C PHE A 5 -16.53 9.04 2.86
N LEU A 6 -16.00 7.93 2.39
CA LEU A 6 -15.08 7.88 1.25
C LEU A 6 -15.65 8.36 -0.10
N PRO A 7 -16.91 8.07 -0.49
CA PRO A 7 -17.41 8.47 -1.81
C PRO A 7 -17.60 9.97 -2.00
N GLU A 8 -18.05 10.68 -0.97
CA GLU A 8 -18.31 12.13 -1.05
C GLU A 8 -17.02 12.95 -1.07
N ILE A 9 -16.02 12.54 -0.29
CA ILE A 9 -14.69 13.15 -0.30
C ILE A 9 -14.03 12.93 -1.67
N PHE A 10 -14.22 11.76 -2.28
CA PHE A 10 -13.72 11.44 -3.62
C PHE A 10 -14.30 12.33 -4.71
N SER A 11 -15.60 12.62 -4.65
CA SER A 11 -16.26 13.48 -5.65
C SER A 11 -15.76 14.92 -5.59
N LEU A 12 -15.42 15.42 -4.39
CA LEU A 12 -14.84 16.75 -4.19
C LEU A 12 -13.42 16.86 -4.76
N PHE A 13 -12.62 15.78 -4.71
CA PHE A 13 -11.28 15.76 -5.30
C PHE A 13 -11.28 15.63 -6.81
N HIS A 14 -12.27 14.94 -7.39
CA HIS A 14 -12.33 14.73 -8.85
C HIS A 14 -12.69 15.99 -9.64
N SER A 15 -13.32 16.96 -9.01
CA SER A 15 -13.88 18.10 -9.75
C SER A 15 -13.08 19.40 -9.68
N ASN A 16 -12.21 19.67 -8.69
CA ASN A 16 -11.77 21.05 -8.48
C ASN A 16 -10.36 21.34 -7.93
N ILE A 17 -9.48 20.38 -7.71
CA ILE A 17 -8.14 20.73 -7.21
C ILE A 17 -7.09 20.56 -8.31
N LYS A 18 -6.81 21.65 -9.04
CA LYS A 18 -5.62 21.79 -9.86
C LYS A 18 -4.54 22.49 -9.03
N VAL A 19 -3.49 21.77 -8.68
CA VAL A 19 -2.26 22.36 -8.13
C VAL A 19 -1.24 22.40 -9.25
N GLY A 20 -1.11 23.56 -9.89
CA GLY A 20 -0.23 23.73 -11.05
C GLY A 20 -0.80 23.11 -12.33
N THR A 21 0.06 22.85 -13.30
CA THR A 21 -0.30 22.27 -14.60
C THR A 21 -0.34 20.74 -14.60
N GLU A 22 0.13 20.09 -13.52
CA GLU A 22 0.09 18.63 -13.39
C GLU A 22 -1.14 18.20 -12.60
N PRO A 23 -1.90 17.20 -13.11
CA PRO A 23 -2.96 16.59 -12.33
C PRO A 23 -2.33 15.94 -11.11
N ILE A 24 -2.91 16.19 -9.92
CA ILE A 24 -2.61 15.37 -8.75
C ILE A 24 -2.86 13.91 -9.18
N PRO A 25 -1.87 13.02 -9.02
CA PRO A 25 -2.05 11.64 -9.44
C PRO A 25 -3.31 11.10 -8.79
N THR A 26 -4.30 10.83 -9.64
CA THR A 26 -5.57 10.29 -9.16
C THR A 26 -5.28 9.01 -8.38
N PRO A 27 -5.91 8.79 -7.24
CA PRO A 27 -5.67 7.62 -6.41
C PRO A 27 -6.06 6.28 -7.06
N SER A 28 -6.39 6.28 -8.36
CA SER A 28 -6.75 5.09 -9.12
C SER A 28 -5.74 3.94 -8.95
N PHE A 29 -4.45 4.24 -8.78
CA PHE A 29 -3.45 3.23 -8.51
C PHE A 29 -3.54 2.65 -7.08
N LEU A 30 -3.97 3.43 -6.06
CA LEU A 30 -4.21 2.96 -4.69
C LEU A 30 -5.42 2.00 -4.65
N PHE A 31 -6.33 2.13 -5.60
CA PHE A 31 -7.53 1.34 -5.75
C PHE A 31 -7.43 0.32 -6.88
N SER A 32 -6.26 0.14 -7.48
CA SER A 32 -6.04 -0.95 -8.42
C SER A 32 -6.33 -2.29 -7.72
N LYS A 33 -6.89 -3.25 -8.47
CA LYS A 33 -7.25 -4.56 -7.94
C LYS A 33 -6.09 -5.27 -7.23
N GLU A 34 -4.86 -4.89 -7.54
CA GLU A 34 -3.63 -5.50 -7.01
C GLU A 34 -3.19 -4.97 -5.62
N ASN A 35 -3.69 -3.81 -5.17
CA ASN A 35 -3.16 -3.10 -3.99
C ASN A 35 -4.21 -2.86 -2.89
N ARG A 36 -5.07 -3.84 -2.60
CA ARG A 36 -6.17 -3.67 -1.64
C ARG A 36 -5.77 -3.65 -0.16
N LEU A 37 -4.64 -4.26 0.18
CA LEU A 37 -4.05 -4.21 1.52
C LEU A 37 -2.60 -3.76 1.40
N ILE A 38 -2.30 -2.63 1.97
CA ILE A 38 -0.96 -2.08 2.08
C ILE A 38 -0.56 -2.13 3.55
N LYS A 39 0.42 -2.97 3.88
CA LYS A 39 1.02 -2.95 5.21
C LYS A 39 2.03 -1.81 5.27
N ILE A 40 1.67 -0.75 5.95
CA ILE A 40 2.56 0.39 6.16
C ILE A 40 3.30 0.16 7.48
N VAL A 41 4.61 0.03 7.40
CA VAL A 41 5.45 -0.23 8.57
C VAL A 41 6.32 1.00 8.82
N ASN A 42 6.29 1.49 10.06
CA ASN A 42 7.15 2.57 10.55
C ASN A 42 7.12 3.89 9.75
N ASN A 43 6.01 4.20 9.06
CA ASN A 43 5.87 5.49 8.40
C ASN A 43 5.24 6.52 9.35
N VAL A 44 6.09 7.26 10.05
CA VAL A 44 5.67 8.29 11.02
C VAL A 44 4.78 9.36 10.38
N GLY A 45 5.03 9.74 9.12
CA GLY A 45 4.22 10.72 8.39
C GLY A 45 2.78 10.25 8.23
N VAL A 46 2.59 9.03 7.72
CA VAL A 46 1.27 8.43 7.54
C VAL A 46 0.52 8.32 8.86
N MET A 47 1.17 7.79 9.91
CA MET A 47 0.54 7.63 11.23
C MET A 47 0.13 8.96 11.84
N ARG A 48 0.97 9.99 11.72
CA ARG A 48 0.67 11.35 12.20
C ARG A 48 -0.52 11.94 11.46
N THR A 49 -0.59 11.80 10.15
CA THR A 49 -1.70 12.34 9.34
C THR A 49 -3.01 11.63 9.68
N ILE A 50 -3.00 10.30 9.87
CA ILE A 50 -4.18 9.55 10.34
C ILE A 50 -4.63 10.08 11.71
N GLN A 51 -3.72 10.29 12.66
CA GLN A 51 -4.05 10.79 13.99
C GLN A 51 -4.68 12.21 13.93
N ARG A 52 -4.18 13.07 13.03
CA ARG A 52 -4.77 14.41 12.81
C ARG A 52 -6.19 14.31 12.27
N ILE A 53 -6.46 13.41 11.32
CA ILE A 53 -7.81 13.16 10.79
C ILE A 53 -8.76 12.73 11.94
N VAL A 54 -8.32 11.76 12.74
CA VAL A 54 -9.12 11.24 13.86
C VAL A 54 -9.43 12.36 14.86
N ASN A 55 -8.42 13.13 15.26
CA ASN A 55 -8.59 14.23 16.19
C ASN A 55 -9.60 15.29 15.70
N GLU A 56 -9.53 15.68 14.40
CA GLU A 56 -10.48 16.63 13.83
C GLU A 56 -11.90 16.07 13.77
N MET A 57 -12.04 14.78 13.49
CA MET A 57 -13.36 14.12 13.47
C MET A 57 -13.97 13.95 14.86
N GLU A 58 -13.16 13.83 15.90
CA GLU A 58 -13.62 13.75 17.31
C GLU A 58 -14.02 15.13 17.84
N HIS A 59 -13.20 16.15 17.66
CA HIS A 59 -13.40 17.47 18.23
C HIS A 59 -14.38 18.35 17.45
N LYS A 60 -14.50 18.13 16.13
CA LYS A 60 -15.43 18.85 15.23
C LYS A 60 -15.42 20.36 15.40
N GLY A 61 -14.22 20.96 15.51
CA GLY A 61 -14.05 22.40 15.59
C GLY A 61 -14.60 23.15 14.37
N PRO A 62 -14.63 24.49 14.38
CA PRO A 62 -15.03 25.26 13.21
C PRO A 62 -14.23 24.83 11.97
N HIS A 63 -14.95 24.62 10.85
CA HIS A 63 -14.33 24.23 9.59
C HIS A 63 -13.58 22.89 9.57
N TYR A 64 -13.78 22.00 10.56
CA TYR A 64 -13.09 20.70 10.65
C TYR A 64 -13.16 19.87 9.35
N ARG A 65 -14.28 19.95 8.61
CA ARG A 65 -14.46 19.23 7.34
C ARG A 65 -13.40 19.59 6.31
N TYR A 66 -13.03 20.89 6.21
CA TYR A 66 -11.95 21.32 5.29
C TYR A 66 -10.60 20.79 5.73
N LEU A 67 -10.31 20.80 7.04
CA LEU A 67 -9.06 20.23 7.57
C LEU A 67 -8.97 18.73 7.31
N VAL A 68 -10.06 17.99 7.53
CA VAL A 68 -10.11 16.55 7.23
C VAL A 68 -9.83 16.28 5.74
N VAL A 69 -10.41 17.07 4.83
CA VAL A 69 -10.15 16.94 3.38
C VAL A 69 -8.67 17.21 3.06
N MET A 70 -8.07 18.25 3.65
CA MET A 70 -6.65 18.56 3.43
C MET A 70 -5.73 17.46 3.96
N TYR A 71 -5.97 16.95 5.17
CA TYR A 71 -5.19 15.84 5.72
C TYR A 71 -5.39 14.54 4.95
N TYR A 72 -6.57 14.32 4.40
CA TYR A 72 -6.81 13.18 3.52
C TYR A 72 -5.99 13.27 2.22
N ALA A 73 -5.91 14.46 1.62
CA ALA A 73 -5.05 14.70 0.47
C ALA A 73 -3.58 14.44 0.79
N GLU A 74 -3.10 14.97 1.93
CA GLU A 74 -1.75 14.70 2.43
C GLU A 74 -1.50 13.20 2.58
N LEU A 75 -2.45 12.47 3.18
CA LEU A 75 -2.36 11.02 3.37
C LEU A 75 -2.22 10.29 2.03
N LEU A 76 -3.02 10.64 1.03
CA LEU A 76 -2.93 10.04 -0.31
C LEU A 76 -1.56 10.26 -0.96
N ILE A 77 -1.01 11.46 -0.83
CA ILE A 77 0.34 11.77 -1.36
C ILE A 77 1.41 10.97 -0.63
N LEU A 78 1.32 10.84 0.69
CA LEU A 78 2.27 10.05 1.48
C LEU A 78 2.20 8.57 1.12
N LEU A 79 1.00 8.02 0.93
CA LEU A 79 0.81 6.65 0.48
C LEU A 79 1.38 6.42 -0.92
N TYR A 80 1.14 7.35 -1.85
CA TYR A 80 1.70 7.29 -3.19
C TYR A 80 3.23 7.25 -3.16
N ARG A 81 3.86 8.16 -2.42
CA ARG A 81 5.32 8.20 -2.29
C ARG A 81 5.86 6.90 -1.72
N TYR A 82 5.26 6.39 -0.65
CA TYR A 82 5.65 5.12 -0.02
C TYR A 82 5.60 3.95 -1.01
N MET A 83 4.51 3.85 -1.78
CA MET A 83 4.36 2.78 -2.77
C MET A 83 5.33 2.93 -3.94
N HIS A 84 5.55 4.16 -4.40
CA HIS A 84 6.48 4.43 -5.49
C HIS A 84 7.93 4.10 -5.10
N GLU A 85 8.36 4.47 -3.90
CA GLU A 85 9.67 4.11 -3.36
C GLU A 85 9.83 2.59 -3.25
N THR A 86 8.81 1.90 -2.74
CA THR A 86 8.79 0.43 -2.65
C THR A 86 8.88 -0.21 -4.04
N TYR A 87 8.13 0.29 -5.02
CA TYR A 87 8.18 -0.20 -6.39
C TYR A 87 9.55 0.00 -7.03
N LEU A 88 10.14 1.18 -6.90
CA LEU A 88 11.49 1.46 -7.39
C LEU A 88 12.52 0.54 -6.76
N SER A 89 12.42 0.30 -5.46
CA SER A 89 13.31 -0.61 -4.74
C SER A 89 13.27 -2.04 -5.29
N ILE A 90 12.08 -2.53 -5.63
CA ILE A 90 11.92 -3.85 -6.29
C ILE A 90 12.51 -3.83 -7.70
N CYS A 91 12.27 -2.80 -8.48
CA CYS A 91 12.73 -2.72 -9.87
C CYS A 91 14.24 -2.57 -9.99
N THR A 92 14.90 -1.88 -9.05
CA THR A 92 16.35 -1.64 -9.11
C THR A 92 17.18 -2.77 -8.54
N ASN A 93 16.60 -3.63 -7.70
CA ASN A 93 17.31 -4.77 -7.10
C ASN A 93 16.91 -6.07 -7.76
N GLU A 94 17.79 -6.59 -8.62
CA GLU A 94 17.54 -7.83 -9.40
C GLU A 94 17.26 -9.06 -8.53
N LEU A 95 17.94 -9.21 -7.39
CA LEU A 95 17.70 -10.33 -6.48
C LEU A 95 16.34 -10.24 -5.81
N LEU A 96 15.97 -9.03 -5.35
CA LEU A 96 14.65 -8.77 -4.79
C LEU A 96 13.55 -8.99 -5.84
N LYS A 97 13.78 -8.50 -7.07
CA LYS A 97 12.85 -8.69 -8.19
C LYS A 97 12.62 -10.17 -8.49
N LYS A 98 13.68 -10.98 -8.54
CA LYS A 98 13.57 -12.44 -8.72
C LYS A 98 12.72 -13.07 -7.62
N ALA A 99 13.03 -12.77 -6.35
CA ALA A 99 12.30 -13.31 -5.21
C ALA A 99 10.82 -12.90 -5.21
N VAL A 100 10.53 -11.62 -5.49
CA VAL A 100 9.15 -11.11 -5.60
C VAL A 100 8.40 -11.76 -6.76
N CYS A 101 9.03 -11.92 -7.92
CA CYS A 101 8.44 -12.61 -9.06
C CYS A 101 8.12 -14.07 -8.74
N TYR A 102 9.03 -14.79 -8.09
CA TYR A 102 8.79 -16.16 -7.66
C TYR A 102 7.58 -16.29 -6.75
N ILE A 103 7.48 -15.45 -5.71
CA ILE A 103 6.33 -15.43 -4.79
C ILE A 103 5.04 -15.16 -5.57
N ARG A 104 5.02 -14.17 -6.47
CA ARG A 104 3.83 -13.79 -7.24
C ARG A 104 3.34 -14.88 -8.18
N HIS A 105 4.22 -15.71 -8.70
CA HIS A 105 3.83 -16.83 -9.58
C HIS A 105 3.42 -18.08 -8.80
N ASN A 106 3.98 -18.29 -7.61
CA ASN A 106 3.82 -19.53 -6.85
C ASN A 106 3.02 -19.36 -5.53
N TYR A 107 2.37 -18.19 -5.28
CA TYR A 107 1.67 -17.92 -4.01
C TYR A 107 0.55 -18.92 -3.69
N GLN A 108 0.01 -19.64 -4.67
CA GLN A 108 -1.04 -20.62 -4.52
C GLN A 108 -0.53 -21.97 -3.98
N THR A 109 0.76 -22.24 -4.14
CA THR A 109 1.40 -23.47 -3.70
C THR A 109 2.02 -23.30 -2.32
N ASP A 110 2.37 -24.40 -1.69
CA ASP A 110 2.99 -24.38 -0.36
C ASP A 110 4.50 -24.10 -0.47
N ILE A 111 4.83 -22.86 -0.88
CA ILE A 111 6.22 -22.39 -0.93
C ILE A 111 6.70 -21.96 0.44
N ASN A 112 7.95 -22.29 0.74
CA ASN A 112 8.65 -21.89 1.95
C ASN A 112 9.76 -20.85 1.65
N ILE A 113 10.41 -20.35 2.69
CA ILE A 113 11.45 -19.32 2.54
C ILE A 113 12.67 -19.85 1.79
N ASN A 114 13.00 -21.13 1.98
CA ASN A 114 14.14 -21.76 1.32
C ASN A 114 13.93 -21.81 -0.21
N ASP A 115 12.72 -22.17 -0.65
CA ASP A 115 12.37 -22.22 -2.09
C ASP A 115 12.58 -20.85 -2.76
N ILE A 116 12.15 -19.78 -2.06
CA ILE A 116 12.31 -18.39 -2.55
C ILE A 116 13.79 -18.01 -2.64
N ALA A 117 14.56 -18.37 -1.60
CA ALA A 117 15.99 -18.05 -1.52
C ALA A 117 16.77 -18.80 -2.58
N GLU A 118 16.48 -20.09 -2.79
CA GLU A 118 17.09 -20.93 -3.80
C GLU A 118 16.84 -20.40 -5.22
N TYR A 119 15.56 -20.06 -5.52
CA TYR A 119 15.22 -19.45 -6.82
C TYR A 119 15.97 -18.15 -7.08
N ALA A 120 16.11 -17.30 -6.05
CA ALA A 120 16.86 -16.06 -6.15
C ALA A 120 18.40 -16.26 -6.09
N SER A 121 18.87 -17.50 -5.87
CA SER A 121 20.28 -17.87 -5.73
C SER A 121 20.98 -17.13 -4.57
N ILE A 122 20.30 -16.99 -3.45
CA ILE A 122 20.80 -16.32 -2.23
C ILE A 122 20.49 -17.14 -0.98
N SER A 123 21.16 -16.83 0.14
CA SER A 123 20.83 -17.47 1.42
C SER A 123 19.53 -16.91 1.99
N GLU A 124 18.81 -17.72 2.78
CA GLU A 124 17.61 -17.26 3.50
C GLU A 124 17.88 -16.02 4.37
N ARG A 125 19.04 -15.99 5.05
CA ARG A 125 19.44 -14.84 5.88
C ARG A 125 19.53 -13.56 5.04
N TYR A 126 20.12 -13.65 3.87
CA TYR A 126 20.24 -12.51 2.96
C TYR A 126 18.88 -12.11 2.38
N LEU A 127 18.04 -13.08 2.01
CA LEU A 127 16.67 -12.84 1.57
C LEU A 127 15.87 -12.06 2.61
N ARG A 128 15.90 -12.48 3.89
CA ARG A 128 15.22 -11.77 5.00
C ARG A 128 15.72 -10.33 5.13
N LYS A 129 17.06 -10.14 5.08
CA LYS A 129 17.66 -8.80 5.13
C LYS A 129 17.20 -7.94 3.95
N LEU A 130 17.20 -8.50 2.75
CA LEU A 130 16.80 -7.83 1.51
C LEU A 130 15.35 -7.34 1.57
N PHE A 131 14.43 -8.20 2.00
CA PHE A 131 13.03 -7.85 2.18
C PHE A 131 12.83 -6.81 3.29
N SER A 132 13.46 -6.97 4.43
CA SER A 132 13.38 -6.02 5.53
C SER A 132 13.87 -4.62 5.13
N GLN A 133 15.01 -4.53 4.44
CA GLN A 133 15.61 -3.26 4.04
C GLN A 133 14.83 -2.52 2.94
N ASN A 134 14.25 -3.25 1.99
CA ASN A 134 13.62 -2.64 0.81
C ASN A 134 12.10 -2.55 0.91
N LEU A 135 11.46 -3.48 1.60
CA LEU A 135 10.00 -3.59 1.69
C LEU A 135 9.47 -3.38 3.10
N ASN A 136 10.34 -3.29 4.11
CA ASN A 136 9.98 -3.28 5.52
C ASN A 136 9.09 -4.46 5.94
N LEU A 137 9.21 -5.58 5.25
CA LEU A 137 8.43 -6.81 5.46
C LEU A 137 9.34 -8.01 5.51
N SER A 138 8.90 -9.10 6.15
CA SER A 138 9.53 -10.40 5.93
C SER A 138 9.06 -11.02 4.60
N PRO A 139 9.83 -11.96 4.00
CA PRO A 139 9.37 -12.70 2.82
C PRO A 139 8.03 -13.42 3.03
N LEU A 140 7.83 -13.97 4.23
CA LEU A 140 6.59 -14.66 4.60
C LEU A 140 5.41 -13.69 4.73
N ASP A 141 5.62 -12.53 5.36
CA ASP A 141 4.59 -11.49 5.43
C ASP A 141 4.17 -11.01 4.03
N TYR A 142 5.14 -10.86 3.12
CA TYR A 142 4.87 -10.49 1.75
C TYR A 142 4.04 -11.55 1.01
N LEU A 143 4.39 -12.83 1.16
CA LEU A 143 3.63 -13.96 0.63
C LEU A 143 2.19 -13.96 1.17
N ASN A 144 2.03 -13.84 2.49
CA ASN A 144 0.72 -13.81 3.13
C ASN A 144 -0.13 -12.61 2.67
N GLN A 145 0.49 -11.46 2.48
CA GLN A 145 -0.20 -10.28 1.95
C GLN A 145 -0.75 -10.52 0.53
N ILE A 146 0.03 -11.17 -0.34
CA ILE A 146 -0.43 -11.55 -1.68
C ILE A 146 -1.60 -12.53 -1.59
N ARG A 147 -1.50 -13.57 -0.76
CA ARG A 147 -2.57 -14.56 -0.56
C ARG A 147 -3.86 -13.91 -0.10
N ILE A 148 -3.79 -13.03 0.91
CA ILE A 148 -4.95 -12.30 1.43
C ILE A 148 -5.57 -11.41 0.34
N ASN A 149 -4.76 -10.65 -0.39
CA ASN A 149 -5.25 -9.78 -1.46
C ASN A 149 -5.97 -10.57 -2.54
N LYS A 150 -5.42 -11.71 -2.94
CA LYS A 150 -6.04 -12.59 -3.94
C LYS A 150 -7.32 -13.27 -3.42
N SER A 151 -7.37 -13.66 -2.16
CA SER A 151 -8.59 -14.19 -1.53
C SER A 151 -9.72 -13.14 -1.51
N ILE A 152 -9.43 -11.89 -1.16
CA ILE A 152 -10.40 -10.80 -1.20
C ILE A 152 -10.90 -10.56 -2.63
N GLU A 153 -10.02 -10.64 -3.62
CA GLU A 153 -10.40 -10.49 -5.03
C GLU A 153 -11.34 -11.59 -5.49
N LEU A 154 -11.08 -12.84 -5.12
CA LEU A 154 -11.92 -13.99 -5.44
C LEU A 154 -13.30 -13.86 -4.79
N LEU A 155 -13.38 -13.56 -3.50
CA LEU A 155 -14.65 -13.37 -2.78
C LEU A 155 -15.53 -12.31 -3.45
N LYS A 156 -14.98 -11.16 -3.83
CA LYS A 156 -15.74 -10.10 -4.51
C LYS A 156 -16.22 -10.45 -5.92
N ASN A 157 -15.54 -11.37 -6.58
CA ASN A 157 -15.95 -11.83 -7.92
C ASN A 157 -16.98 -12.98 -7.86
N THR A 158 -17.14 -13.62 -6.70
CA THR A 158 -18.08 -14.75 -6.49
C THR A 158 -19.47 -14.27 -6.05
N GLU A 159 -19.59 -13.03 -5.53
CA GLU A 159 -20.87 -12.42 -5.12
C GLU A 159 -21.66 -11.79 -6.29
N LYS A 160 -21.29 -12.09 -7.53
CA LYS A 160 -22.06 -11.78 -8.75
C LYS A 160 -22.57 -13.06 -9.35
#